data_d865961abaf90f23902b2580e05b9a34
#
_entry.id   d865961abaf90f23902b2580e05b9a34
#
_cell.length_a   1.000
_cell.length_b   1.000
_cell.length_c   1.000
_cell.angle_alpha   90.00
_cell.angle_beta   90.00
_cell.angle_gamma   90.00
#
_symmetry.space_group_name_H-M   'P 1'
#
loop_
_entity.id
_entity.type
_entity.pdbx_description
1 polymer ?
#
loop_
_entity_poly.entity_id
_entity_poly.type
_entity_poly.pdbx_seq_one_letter_code
_entity_poly.pdbx_strand_id
1 'polypeptide(L)' 'MEVVIDDIGSRGDGIARMHGYIIFVHGSKVGERVNVKIVSVGGKFAVAEKIV' A
#
# COMPACT_ATOMS: atom_id res chain seq x y z
N MET A 1 8.29 2.20 -6.65
CA MET A 1 6.97 2.70 -7.09
C MET A 1 6.39 3.59 -6.01
N GLU A 2 5.88 4.73 -6.41
CA GLU A 2 5.29 5.66 -5.46
C GLU A 2 3.78 5.49 -5.42
N VAL A 3 3.21 5.44 -4.22
CA VAL A 3 1.78 5.33 -4.04
C VAL A 3 1.32 6.35 -3.01
N VAL A 4 0.03 6.69 -3.08
CA VAL A 4 -0.61 7.57 -2.09
C VAL A 4 -1.54 6.71 -1.26
N ILE A 5 -1.38 6.77 0.05
CA ILE A 5 -2.20 5.99 0.97
C ILE A 5 -3.53 6.71 1.15
N ASP A 6 -4.63 6.05 0.81
CA ASP A 6 -5.95 6.67 0.87
C ASP A 6 -6.83 6.10 1.98
N ASP A 7 -6.39 5.06 2.67
CA ASP A 7 -7.16 4.48 3.77
C ASP A 7 -6.22 3.67 4.66
N ILE A 8 -6.72 3.25 5.82
CA ILE A 8 -5.98 2.40 6.75
C ILE A 8 -6.86 1.17 7.05
N GLY A 9 -6.26 0.00 6.92
CA GLY A 9 -6.94 -1.25 7.23
C GLY A 9 -7.06 -1.47 8.74
N SER A 10 -7.83 -2.48 9.11
CA SER A 10 -8.11 -2.77 10.52
C SER A 10 -6.85 -3.15 11.31
N ARG A 11 -5.80 -3.56 10.64
CA ARG A 11 -4.53 -3.91 11.29
C ARG A 11 -3.52 -2.76 11.28
N GLY A 12 -3.93 -1.59 10.81
CA GLY A 12 -3.05 -0.44 10.74
C GLY A 12 -2.21 -0.36 9.47
N ASP A 13 -2.46 -1.22 8.49
CA ASP A 13 -1.76 -1.17 7.22
C ASP A 13 -2.35 -0.07 6.35
N GLY A 14 -1.48 0.70 5.71
CA GLY A 14 -1.92 1.69 4.74
C GLY A 14 -2.49 1.01 3.52
N ILE A 15 -3.54 1.59 2.95
CA ILE A 15 -4.19 1.05 1.77
C ILE A 15 -4.07 2.07 0.65
N ALA A 16 -3.49 1.63 -0.46
CA ALA A 16 -3.44 2.40 -1.70
C ALA A 16 -4.15 1.60 -2.77
N ARG A 17 -4.85 2.29 -3.66
CA ARG A 17 -5.54 1.63 -4.77
C ARG A 17 -4.92 2.06 -6.07
N MET A 18 -4.66 1.10 -6.93
CA MET A 18 -4.05 1.38 -8.21
C MET A 18 -4.51 0.34 -9.23
N HIS A 19 -5.10 0.80 -10.33
CA HIS A 19 -5.53 -0.06 -11.45
C HIS A 19 -6.41 -1.22 -11.01
N GLY A 20 -7.29 -0.99 -10.03
CA GLY A 20 -8.18 -2.03 -9.52
C GLY A 20 -7.56 -2.94 -8.48
N TYR A 21 -6.28 -2.78 -8.18
CA TYR A 21 -5.61 -3.51 -7.12
C TYR A 21 -5.63 -2.72 -5.83
N ILE A 22 -5.70 -3.46 -4.72
CA ILE A 22 -5.53 -2.88 -3.39
C ILE A 22 -4.11 -3.20 -2.94
N ILE A 23 -3.35 -2.16 -2.59
CA ILE A 23 -1.96 -2.33 -2.16
C ILE A 23 -1.87 -2.05 -0.67
N PHE A 24 -1.38 -3.03 0.07
CA PHE A 24 -1.20 -2.90 1.52
C PHE A 24 0.23 -2.50 1.80
N VAL A 25 0.41 -1.38 2.50
CA VAL A 25 1.72 -0.86 2.84
C VAL A 25 1.81 -0.69 4.35
N HIS A 26 2.55 -1.58 5.00
CA HIS A 26 2.69 -1.56 6.44
C HIS A 26 3.41 -0.28 6.90
N GLY A 27 2.91 0.31 7.98
CA GLY A 27 3.57 1.47 8.59
C GLY A 27 3.30 2.80 7.92
N SER A 28 2.24 2.90 7.11
CA SER A 28 1.90 4.13 6.40
C SER A 28 0.65 4.78 6.98
N LYS A 29 0.47 6.06 6.67
CA LYS A 29 -0.67 6.85 7.15
C LYS A 29 -1.49 7.35 5.98
N VAL A 30 -2.77 7.61 6.23
CA VAL A 30 -3.66 8.20 5.23
C VAL A 30 -3.10 9.54 4.76
N GLY A 31 -3.10 9.74 3.45
CA GLY A 31 -2.58 10.96 2.85
C GLY A 31 -1.09 10.96 2.61
N GLU A 32 -0.40 9.94 3.08
CA GLU A 32 1.05 9.84 2.90
C GLU A 32 1.38 9.39 1.49
N ARG A 33 2.39 10.02 0.91
CA ARG A 33 2.95 9.58 -0.37
C ARG A 33 4.26 8.84 -0.08
N VAL A 34 4.30 7.57 -0.45
CA VAL A 34 5.44 6.72 -0.09
C VAL A 34 5.97 5.98 -1.30
N ASN A 35 7.27 5.75 -1.30
CA ASN A 35 7.89 4.83 -2.23
C ASN A 35 7.85 3.43 -1.65
N VAL A 36 7.41 2.48 -2.46
CA VAL A 36 7.25 1.11 -1.99
C VAL A 36 7.79 0.12 -3.01
N LYS A 37 8.10 -1.05 -2.52
CA LYS A 37 8.50 -2.20 -3.33
C LYS A 37 7.43 -3.27 -3.17
N ILE A 38 6.89 -3.76 -4.28
CA ILE A 38 5.91 -4.85 -4.25
C ILE A 38 6.64 -6.14 -3.89
N VAL A 39 6.18 -6.78 -2.83
CA VAL A 39 6.82 -8.01 -2.35
C VAL A 39 5.95 -9.23 -2.58
N SER A 40 4.65 -9.04 -2.78
CA SER A 40 3.75 -10.17 -3.03
C SER A 40 2.54 -9.65 -3.81
N VAL A 41 1.99 -10.49 -4.67
CA VAL A 41 0.81 -10.13 -5.47
C VAL A 41 -0.18 -11.28 -5.39
N GLY A 42 -1.42 -10.95 -5.02
CA GLY A 42 -2.54 -11.90 -5.06
C GLY A 42 -3.44 -11.63 -6.26
N GLY A 43 -4.68 -12.10 -6.19
CA GLY A 43 -5.63 -11.94 -7.28
C GLY A 43 -5.95 -10.49 -7.58
N LYS A 44 -6.37 -9.74 -6.57
CA LYS A 44 -6.72 -8.32 -6.71
C LYS A 44 -6.06 -7.46 -5.65
N PHE A 45 -5.03 -7.98 -5.01
CA PHE A 45 -4.31 -7.22 -3.99
C PHE A 45 -2.83 -7.44 -4.12
N ALA A 46 -2.06 -6.57 -3.53
CA ALA A 46 -0.61 -6.70 -3.47
C ALA A 46 -0.16 -6.26 -2.09
N VAL A 47 0.96 -6.81 -1.64
CA VAL A 47 1.60 -6.38 -0.41
C VAL A 47 2.89 -5.70 -0.80
N ALA A 48 3.13 -4.54 -0.22
CA ALA A 48 4.31 -3.75 -0.53
C ALA A 48 5.01 -3.32 0.74
N GLU A 49 6.31 -3.12 0.63
CA GLU A 49 7.11 -2.62 1.72
C GLU A 49 7.55 -1.19 1.41
N LYS A 50 7.55 -0.37 2.44
CA LYS A 50 8.03 1.00 2.36
C LYS A 50 9.53 0.98 2.08
N ILE A 51 9.96 1.75 1.09
CA ILE A 51 11.38 1.92 0.78
C ILE A 51 11.83 3.22 1.45
N VAL A 52 12.87 3.13 2.23
CA VAL A 52 13.44 4.28 2.92
C VAL A 52 14.46 4.99 2.06
#